data_2978715b52ef94bbc633fdf0a82cf127
#
_entry.id   2978715b52ef94bbc633fdf0a82cf127
#
_cell.length_a   1.000
_cell.length_b   1.000
_cell.length_c   1.000
_cell.angle_alpha   90.00
_cell.angle_beta   90.00
_cell.angle_gamma   90.00
#
_symmetry.space_group_name_H-M   'P 1'
#
loop_
_entity.id
_entity.type
_entity.pdbx_description
1 polymer ?
#
loop_
_entity_poly.entity_id
_entity_poly.type
_entity_poly.pdbx_seq_one_letter_code
_entity_poly.pdbx_strand_id
1 'polypeptide(L)'
;MIRVAARGEGVTASGRHVAMAAPGDIVGSDGAVSAGAHRQQPPCRHFPLCGGCQLQHLDDIAYARFLVDRIESGLQAQGLATDIRTPILSPPRTRRRATLHAERRGRQVHLGFTQGASHHLVDLDECWVLTPALFAVLAPLRGLLGAQLTESRRIDVHLAEVDQGVDVVLQGQLREGLAAAEGITAFSRRHKLARLSIDDGYGPEARWEPDPVTITLGGVAVPMPAGGFLQATREGEASLVETVRAIIGEPRTLADLFAGLGTFALAMKPATRVYAAEGGREALLALKAGAGRVQRQLFADHRDLFRRPLTAEELNRFDAIILDPPRAGAHEQTVNLATCKVPRVAYVSCNPSSFARDAKKLCEGGYRLEWVQPVGQFRWSTHVELVGCFTR
;
A
#
# COMPACT_ATOMS: atom_id res chain seq x y z
N MET A 1 5.47 25.87 -15.33
CA MET A 1 6.01 24.79 -14.47
C MET A 1 6.65 23.72 -15.32
N ILE A 2 7.79 23.17 -14.89
CA ILE A 2 8.53 22.15 -15.67
C ILE A 2 8.36 20.73 -15.09
N ARG A 3 8.11 20.59 -13.80
CA ARG A 3 7.93 19.30 -13.11
C ARG A 3 7.18 19.47 -11.80
N VAL A 4 6.88 18.34 -11.15
CA VAL A 4 6.27 18.29 -9.82
C VAL A 4 7.30 17.78 -8.80
N ALA A 5 7.40 18.47 -7.67
CA ALA A 5 8.28 18.08 -6.56
C ALA A 5 7.71 16.89 -5.76
N ALA A 6 8.55 16.31 -4.90
CA ALA A 6 8.21 15.14 -4.10
C ALA A 6 6.95 15.29 -3.22
N ARG A 7 6.61 16.51 -2.81
CA ARG A 7 5.44 16.82 -1.98
C ARG A 7 4.21 17.23 -2.80
N GLY A 8 4.31 17.24 -4.14
CA GLY A 8 3.20 17.58 -5.03
C GLY A 8 3.15 19.04 -5.48
N GLU A 9 4.16 19.85 -5.16
CA GLU A 9 4.26 21.25 -5.60
C GLU A 9 4.82 21.30 -7.04
N GLY A 10 4.30 22.20 -7.87
CA GLY A 10 4.91 22.50 -9.16
C GLY A 10 6.25 23.25 -9.00
N VAL A 11 7.21 22.98 -9.86
CA VAL A 11 8.55 23.62 -9.84
C VAL A 11 8.76 24.41 -11.11
N THR A 12 9.15 25.68 -10.99
CA THR A 12 9.54 26.55 -12.12
C THR A 12 10.92 26.21 -12.66
N ALA A 13 11.29 26.74 -13.83
CA ALA A 13 12.65 26.65 -14.37
C ALA A 13 13.70 27.27 -13.44
N SER A 14 13.32 28.30 -12.64
CA SER A 14 14.19 28.91 -11.64
C SER A 14 14.27 28.13 -10.30
N GLY A 15 13.60 26.98 -10.17
CA GLY A 15 13.59 26.19 -8.95
C GLY A 15 12.56 26.64 -7.90
N ARG A 16 11.74 27.66 -8.17
CA ARG A 16 10.68 28.10 -7.24
C ARG A 16 9.57 27.04 -7.16
N HIS A 17 9.15 26.72 -5.93
CA HIS A 17 8.02 25.84 -5.65
C HIS A 17 6.71 26.62 -5.61
N VAL A 18 5.67 26.09 -6.25
CA VAL A 18 4.33 26.70 -6.31
C VAL A 18 3.30 25.62 -5.97
N ALA A 19 2.56 25.85 -4.89
CA ALA A 19 1.51 24.93 -4.47
C ALA A 19 0.46 24.76 -5.55
N MET A 20 -0.04 23.54 -5.72
CA MET A 20 -1.13 23.23 -6.65
C MET A 20 -0.85 23.58 -8.12
N ALA A 21 0.39 23.76 -8.52
CA ALA A 21 0.73 24.03 -9.91
C ALA A 21 1.09 22.74 -10.67
N ALA A 22 0.53 22.59 -11.88
CA ALA A 22 0.76 21.47 -12.79
C ALA A 22 1.87 21.81 -13.81
N PRO A 23 2.56 20.81 -14.40
CA PRO A 23 3.46 21.06 -15.53
C PRO A 23 2.74 21.79 -16.66
N GLY A 24 3.42 22.77 -17.27
CA GLY A 24 2.82 23.65 -18.28
C GLY A 24 2.10 24.89 -17.73
N ASP A 25 1.77 24.94 -16.45
CA ASP A 25 1.17 26.15 -15.86
C ASP A 25 2.15 27.34 -15.90
N ILE A 26 1.58 28.52 -16.06
CA ILE A 26 2.31 29.81 -16.04
C ILE A 26 1.94 30.54 -14.75
N VAL A 27 2.95 31.02 -14.02
CA VAL A 27 2.75 31.82 -12.81
C VAL A 27 3.08 33.28 -13.12
N GLY A 28 2.10 34.14 -12.95
CA GLY A 28 2.26 35.58 -13.08
C GLY A 28 3.14 36.19 -11.98
N SER A 29 3.54 37.44 -12.17
CA SER A 29 4.30 38.21 -11.17
C SER A 29 3.50 38.45 -9.89
N ASP A 30 2.18 38.48 -9.97
CA ASP A 30 1.20 38.56 -8.87
C ASP A 30 0.96 37.21 -8.15
N GLY A 31 1.56 36.12 -8.65
CA GLY A 31 1.37 34.77 -8.12
C GLY A 31 0.15 34.03 -8.69
N ALA A 32 -0.63 34.66 -9.58
CA ALA A 32 -1.75 34.01 -10.25
C ALA A 32 -1.25 32.86 -11.15
N VAL A 33 -1.96 31.73 -11.13
CA VAL A 33 -1.64 30.54 -11.92
C VAL A 33 -2.59 30.42 -13.09
N SER A 34 -2.08 30.56 -14.31
CA SER A 34 -2.80 30.27 -15.55
C SER A 34 -2.64 28.78 -15.88
N ALA A 35 -3.74 28.12 -16.17
CA ALA A 35 -3.77 26.68 -16.43
C ALA A 35 -2.99 26.31 -17.70
N GLY A 36 -2.10 25.34 -17.58
CA GLY A 36 -1.37 24.69 -18.66
C GLY A 36 -2.05 23.42 -19.17
N ALA A 37 -1.40 22.78 -20.15
CA ALA A 37 -1.95 21.61 -20.85
C ALA A 37 -2.17 20.38 -19.95
N HIS A 38 -1.41 20.24 -18.85
CA HIS A 38 -1.45 19.08 -17.95
C HIS A 38 -2.24 19.33 -16.67
N ARG A 39 -2.95 20.45 -16.61
CA ARG A 39 -3.88 20.72 -15.51
C ARG A 39 -5.24 20.16 -15.83
N GLN A 40 -5.81 19.39 -14.91
CA GLN A 40 -7.21 18.94 -14.97
C GLN A 40 -8.04 19.52 -13.83
N GLN A 41 -9.36 19.56 -14.02
CA GLN A 41 -10.30 19.86 -12.94
C GLN A 41 -10.31 18.67 -11.96
N PRO A 42 -10.00 18.87 -10.67
CA PRO A 42 -10.10 17.80 -9.68
C PRO A 42 -11.53 17.24 -9.59
N PRO A 43 -11.71 15.91 -9.65
CA PRO A 43 -13.05 15.32 -9.60
C PRO A 43 -13.68 15.38 -8.20
N CYS A 44 -12.89 15.49 -7.13
CA CYS A 44 -13.34 15.45 -5.74
C CYS A 44 -13.48 16.85 -5.14
N ARG A 45 -14.65 17.16 -4.56
CA ARG A 45 -14.93 18.44 -3.90
C ARG A 45 -14.07 18.70 -2.67
N HIS A 46 -13.55 17.63 -2.02
CA HIS A 46 -12.68 17.77 -0.84
C HIS A 46 -11.25 18.13 -1.19
N PHE A 47 -10.88 18.05 -2.47
CA PHE A 47 -9.54 18.46 -2.91
C PHE A 47 -9.47 20.01 -2.96
N PRO A 48 -8.40 20.65 -2.49
CA PRO A 48 -7.12 20.09 -2.01
C PRO A 48 -7.04 19.89 -0.48
N LEU A 49 -8.13 20.09 0.26
CA LEU A 49 -8.11 20.06 1.73
C LEU A 49 -7.87 18.66 2.28
N CYS A 50 -8.49 17.63 1.66
CA CYS A 50 -8.37 16.25 2.08
C CYS A 50 -6.95 15.72 1.86
N GLY A 51 -6.30 15.23 2.93
CA GLY A 51 -4.95 14.66 2.86
C GLY A 51 -4.86 13.29 2.18
N GLY A 52 -5.97 12.72 1.75
CA GLY A 52 -6.01 11.45 1.01
C GLY A 52 -5.46 11.55 -0.43
N CYS A 53 -5.45 12.76 -1.02
CA CYS A 53 -4.98 13.02 -2.38
C CYS A 53 -4.23 14.34 -2.46
N GLN A 54 -3.11 14.38 -3.17
CA GLN A 54 -2.28 15.58 -3.37
C GLN A 54 -2.22 16.03 -4.82
N LEU A 55 -2.57 15.18 -5.79
CA LEU A 55 -2.24 15.36 -7.22
C LEU A 55 -3.47 15.27 -8.14
N GLN A 56 -4.70 15.50 -7.65
CA GLN A 56 -5.91 15.42 -8.49
C GLN A 56 -5.97 16.52 -9.56
N HIS A 57 -5.18 17.57 -9.44
CA HIS A 57 -5.07 18.64 -10.42
C HIS A 57 -4.17 18.29 -11.62
N LEU A 58 -3.49 17.13 -11.59
CA LEU A 58 -2.67 16.62 -12.69
C LEU A 58 -3.47 15.64 -13.55
N ASP A 59 -3.34 15.75 -14.87
CA ASP A 59 -3.79 14.71 -15.78
C ASP A 59 -2.95 13.43 -15.62
N ASP A 60 -3.37 12.34 -16.27
CA ASP A 60 -2.69 11.05 -16.15
C ASP A 60 -1.26 11.08 -16.75
N ILE A 61 -1.00 11.93 -17.74
CA ILE A 61 0.33 12.10 -18.34
C ILE A 61 1.29 12.72 -17.33
N ALA A 62 0.89 13.84 -16.72
CA ALA A 62 1.71 14.52 -15.70
C ALA A 62 1.85 13.66 -14.43
N TYR A 63 0.80 12.92 -14.04
CA TYR A 63 0.88 12.02 -12.90
C TYR A 63 1.84 10.85 -13.17
N ALA A 64 1.78 10.22 -14.36
CA ALA A 64 2.73 9.18 -14.75
C ALA A 64 4.17 9.72 -14.76
N ARG A 65 4.40 10.90 -15.33
CA ARG A 65 5.73 11.54 -15.34
C ARG A 65 6.22 11.83 -13.91
N PHE A 66 5.35 12.27 -13.01
CA PHE A 66 5.70 12.46 -11.59
C PHE A 66 6.23 11.17 -10.96
N LEU A 67 5.59 10.01 -11.21
CA LEU A 67 6.06 8.72 -10.67
C LEU A 67 7.46 8.37 -11.19
N VAL A 68 7.71 8.60 -12.49
CA VAL A 68 9.03 8.39 -13.12
C VAL A 68 10.07 9.32 -12.48
N ASP A 69 9.79 10.63 -12.41
CA ASP A 69 10.71 11.64 -11.85
C ASP A 69 11.11 11.32 -10.40
N ARG A 70 10.18 10.77 -9.61
CA ARG A 70 10.43 10.34 -8.24
C ARG A 70 11.46 9.21 -8.16
N ILE A 71 11.38 8.24 -9.08
CA ILE A 71 12.30 7.10 -9.16
C ILE A 71 13.64 7.54 -9.71
N GLU A 72 13.63 8.29 -10.82
CA GLU A 72 14.85 8.87 -11.44
C GLU A 72 15.66 9.66 -10.43
N SER A 73 15.01 10.58 -9.69
CA SER A 73 15.68 11.40 -8.68
C SER A 73 16.29 10.56 -7.56
N GLY A 74 15.61 9.50 -7.13
CA GLY A 74 16.13 8.58 -6.12
C GLY A 74 17.37 7.83 -6.61
N LEU A 75 17.33 7.30 -7.82
CA LEU A 75 18.44 6.57 -8.43
C LEU A 75 19.64 7.48 -8.70
N GLN A 76 19.41 8.67 -9.28
CA GLN A 76 20.46 9.65 -9.54
C GLN A 76 21.19 10.10 -8.28
N ALA A 77 20.48 10.25 -7.16
CA ALA A 77 21.09 10.57 -5.85
C ALA A 77 22.07 9.49 -5.36
N GLN A 78 21.96 8.26 -5.89
CA GLN A 78 22.87 7.16 -5.62
C GLN A 78 23.88 6.90 -6.75
N GLY A 79 23.88 7.71 -7.79
CA GLY A 79 24.74 7.54 -8.96
C GLY A 79 24.31 6.40 -9.87
N LEU A 80 23.02 6.00 -9.82
CA LEU A 80 22.44 4.94 -10.65
C LEU A 80 21.57 5.53 -11.76
N ALA A 81 21.56 4.82 -12.89
CA ALA A 81 20.63 5.06 -14.00
C ALA A 81 20.19 3.73 -14.58
N THR A 82 18.93 3.66 -15.01
CA THR A 82 18.37 2.48 -15.67
C THR A 82 17.15 2.87 -16.50
N ASP A 83 16.63 1.97 -17.32
CA ASP A 83 15.34 2.15 -17.99
C ASP A 83 14.20 2.15 -16.97
N ILE A 84 13.34 3.18 -17.02
CA ILE A 84 12.13 3.24 -16.23
C ILE A 84 10.94 3.09 -17.16
N ARG A 85 10.24 1.99 -17.03
CA ARG A 85 9.10 1.63 -17.86
C ARG A 85 7.91 2.58 -17.67
N THR A 86 7.00 2.59 -18.62
CA THR A 86 5.75 3.34 -18.51
C THR A 86 4.99 2.95 -17.25
N PRO A 87 4.62 3.89 -16.38
CA PRO A 87 3.86 3.60 -15.17
C PRO A 87 2.50 2.95 -15.45
N ILE A 88 2.16 1.94 -14.64
CA ILE A 88 0.83 1.34 -14.64
C ILE A 88 0.00 2.04 -13.58
N LEU A 89 -1.10 2.70 -13.98
CA LEU A 89 -1.94 3.49 -13.07
C LEU A 89 -3.22 2.73 -12.72
N SER A 90 -3.51 2.58 -11.42
CA SER A 90 -4.82 2.07 -10.99
C SER A 90 -5.93 3.06 -11.32
N PRO A 91 -7.13 2.60 -11.73
CA PRO A 91 -8.27 3.47 -11.97
C PRO A 91 -8.74 4.20 -10.69
N PRO A 92 -9.53 5.28 -10.83
CA PRO A 92 -10.26 5.85 -9.70
C PRO A 92 -11.20 4.82 -9.07
N ARG A 93 -11.53 4.99 -7.77
CA ARG A 93 -12.50 4.17 -7.03
C ARG A 93 -12.13 2.69 -6.92
N THR A 94 -10.83 2.37 -6.89
CA THR A 94 -10.31 1.01 -6.76
C THR A 94 -9.54 0.75 -5.47
N ARG A 95 -9.34 1.78 -4.61
CA ARG A 95 -8.64 1.62 -3.34
C ARG A 95 -9.48 0.81 -2.35
N ARG A 96 -9.03 -0.42 -2.10
CA ARG A 96 -9.74 -1.44 -1.31
C ARG A 96 -9.35 -1.51 0.17
N ARG A 97 -8.46 -0.62 0.63
CA ARG A 97 -8.15 -0.44 2.05
C ARG A 97 -7.84 1.01 2.39
N ALA A 98 -8.26 1.44 3.56
CA ALA A 98 -7.98 2.77 4.06
C ALA A 98 -7.99 2.80 5.58
N THR A 99 -7.21 3.70 6.17
CA THR A 99 -7.36 4.14 7.54
C THR A 99 -7.97 5.54 7.52
N LEU A 100 -9.15 5.67 8.06
CA LEU A 100 -9.85 6.91 8.29
C LEU A 100 -9.80 7.26 9.78
N HIS A 101 -10.21 8.45 10.11
CA HIS A 101 -10.37 8.88 11.49
C HIS A 101 -11.83 9.25 11.73
N ALA A 102 -12.36 8.92 12.90
CA ALA A 102 -13.68 9.33 13.33
C ALA A 102 -13.58 10.15 14.61
N GLU A 103 -14.35 11.23 14.69
CA GLU A 103 -14.41 12.11 15.85
C GLU A 103 -15.85 12.59 16.05
N ARG A 104 -16.34 12.53 17.29
CA ARG A 104 -17.63 13.09 17.65
C ARG A 104 -17.48 14.53 18.08
N ARG A 105 -18.24 15.44 17.47
CA ARG A 105 -18.35 16.86 17.83
C ARG A 105 -19.82 17.20 18.08
N GLY A 106 -20.19 17.36 19.32
CA GLY A 106 -21.59 17.53 19.71
C GLY A 106 -22.45 16.31 19.32
N ARG A 107 -23.42 16.53 18.45
CA ARG A 107 -24.31 15.45 17.96
C ARG A 107 -23.83 14.77 16.68
N GLN A 108 -22.81 15.29 16.04
CA GLN A 108 -22.35 14.81 14.73
C GLN A 108 -21.05 14.00 14.87
N VAL A 109 -20.92 12.98 14.05
CA VAL A 109 -19.68 12.24 13.87
C VAL A 109 -19.08 12.62 12.52
N HIS A 110 -17.89 13.17 12.55
CA HIS A 110 -17.07 13.39 11.37
C HIS A 110 -16.22 12.16 11.11
N LEU A 111 -16.20 11.68 9.87
CA LEU A 111 -15.47 10.47 9.48
C LEU A 111 -14.76 10.71 8.15
N GLY A 112 -13.44 10.62 8.14
CA GLY A 112 -12.66 10.80 6.92
C GLY A 112 -11.16 10.86 7.13
N PHE A 113 -10.45 11.49 6.20
CA PHE A 113 -9.01 11.71 6.30
C PHE A 113 -8.69 13.03 7.01
N THR A 114 -7.48 13.13 7.54
CA THR A 114 -6.96 14.42 8.02
C THR A 114 -6.60 15.32 6.84
N GLN A 115 -6.71 16.63 7.03
CA GLN A 115 -6.13 17.62 6.14
C GLN A 115 -4.61 17.46 6.10
N GLY A 116 -3.99 17.71 4.95
CA GLY A 116 -2.54 17.63 4.80
C GLY A 116 -1.81 18.56 5.79
N ALA A 117 -0.79 18.01 6.47
CA ALA A 117 0.02 18.71 7.49
C ALA A 117 -0.81 19.33 8.65
N SER A 118 -1.98 18.79 8.96
CA SER A 118 -2.88 19.29 9.99
C SER A 118 -3.56 18.12 10.74
N HIS A 119 -4.08 18.39 11.93
CA HIS A 119 -4.91 17.45 12.68
C HIS A 119 -6.41 17.62 12.38
N HIS A 120 -6.80 18.57 11.53
CA HIS A 120 -8.21 18.76 11.17
C HIS A 120 -8.73 17.58 10.35
N LEU A 121 -9.87 17.06 10.76
CA LEU A 121 -10.57 16.00 10.08
C LEU A 121 -11.44 16.58 8.96
N VAL A 122 -11.29 16.07 7.75
CA VAL A 122 -12.16 16.34 6.61
C VAL A 122 -13.24 15.27 6.59
N ASP A 123 -14.48 15.67 6.86
CA ASP A 123 -15.62 14.74 6.80
C ASP A 123 -15.95 14.39 5.35
N LEU A 124 -15.93 13.09 5.01
CA LEU A 124 -16.07 12.64 3.63
C LEU A 124 -17.54 12.42 3.26
N ASP A 125 -18.07 13.22 2.38
CA ASP A 125 -19.37 13.00 1.73
C ASP A 125 -19.25 12.49 0.27
N GLU A 126 -18.03 12.49 -0.27
CA GLU A 126 -17.63 11.76 -1.47
C GLU A 126 -16.16 11.28 -1.38
N CYS A 127 -15.78 10.31 -2.20
CA CYS A 127 -14.40 9.89 -2.36
C CYS A 127 -14.16 9.25 -3.73
N TRP A 128 -13.15 9.76 -4.45
CA TRP A 128 -12.80 9.28 -5.79
C TRP A 128 -11.69 8.24 -5.80
N VAL A 129 -11.21 7.83 -4.64
CA VAL A 129 -10.18 6.77 -4.56
C VAL A 129 -10.71 5.48 -3.94
N LEU A 130 -11.57 5.56 -2.90
CA LEU A 130 -12.12 4.37 -2.25
C LEU A 130 -13.03 3.58 -3.20
N THR A 131 -13.04 2.24 -3.07
CA THR A 131 -14.05 1.42 -3.75
C THR A 131 -15.45 1.83 -3.31
N PRO A 132 -16.48 1.65 -4.18
CA PRO A 132 -17.86 1.90 -3.80
C PRO A 132 -18.30 1.15 -2.54
N ALA A 133 -17.81 -0.09 -2.35
CA ALA A 133 -18.13 -0.90 -1.18
C ALA A 133 -17.62 -0.26 0.13
N LEU A 134 -16.36 0.19 0.16
CA LEU A 134 -15.81 0.88 1.33
C LEU A 134 -16.51 2.22 1.58
N PHE A 135 -16.77 2.97 0.52
CA PHE A 135 -17.41 4.28 0.67
C PHE A 135 -18.85 4.16 1.18
N ALA A 136 -19.61 3.17 0.72
CA ALA A 136 -21.00 2.94 1.12
C ALA A 136 -21.18 2.70 2.63
N VAL A 137 -20.14 2.16 3.32
CA VAL A 137 -20.18 1.90 4.76
C VAL A 137 -20.04 3.18 5.59
N LEU A 138 -19.46 4.27 5.04
CA LEU A 138 -19.12 5.47 5.84
C LEU A 138 -20.35 6.16 6.43
N ALA A 139 -21.40 6.36 5.63
CA ALA A 139 -22.62 7.04 6.11
C ALA A 139 -23.31 6.28 7.24
N PRO A 140 -23.60 4.96 7.11
CA PRO A 140 -24.18 4.19 8.22
C PRO A 140 -23.23 4.06 9.43
N LEU A 141 -21.90 3.99 9.21
CA LEU A 141 -20.93 3.89 10.28
C LEU A 141 -20.92 5.14 11.18
N ARG A 142 -21.18 6.34 10.63
CA ARG A 142 -21.39 7.53 11.45
C ARG A 142 -22.53 7.37 12.45
N GLY A 143 -23.62 6.71 12.04
CA GLY A 143 -24.76 6.43 12.91
C GLY A 143 -24.37 5.52 14.07
N LEU A 144 -23.65 4.43 13.81
CA LEU A 144 -23.12 3.54 14.85
C LEU A 144 -22.20 4.31 15.79
N LEU A 145 -21.22 5.03 15.26
CA LEU A 145 -20.21 5.75 16.02
C LEU A 145 -20.81 6.89 16.85
N GLY A 146 -21.93 7.49 16.40
CA GLY A 146 -22.67 8.48 17.19
C GLY A 146 -23.20 7.95 18.51
N ALA A 147 -23.53 6.66 18.58
CA ALA A 147 -23.93 5.97 19.81
C ALA A 147 -22.73 5.46 20.63
N GLN A 148 -21.63 5.13 19.97
CA GLN A 148 -20.47 4.45 20.56
C GLN A 148 -19.37 5.42 21.07
N LEU A 149 -19.18 6.56 20.39
CA LEU A 149 -18.14 7.53 20.75
C LEU A 149 -18.60 8.48 21.87
N THR A 150 -17.70 8.76 22.79
CA THR A 150 -17.83 9.90 23.71
C THR A 150 -17.39 11.20 23.03
N GLU A 151 -17.81 12.34 23.56
CA GLU A 151 -17.48 13.66 23.00
C GLU A 151 -15.97 13.88 22.91
N SER A 152 -15.53 14.52 21.80
CA SER A 152 -14.12 14.86 21.53
C SER A 152 -13.14 13.67 21.49
N ARG A 153 -13.62 12.44 21.51
CA ARG A 153 -12.79 11.25 21.32
C ARG A 153 -12.59 10.99 19.82
N ARG A 154 -11.34 10.74 19.46
CA ARG A 154 -10.95 10.35 18.12
C ARG A 154 -10.53 8.90 18.14
N ILE A 155 -10.95 8.15 17.12
CA ILE A 155 -10.55 6.77 16.88
C ILE A 155 -10.07 6.62 15.45
N ASP A 156 -9.30 5.57 15.20
CA ASP A 156 -8.95 5.15 13.86
C ASP A 156 -9.95 4.10 13.36
N VAL A 157 -10.29 4.21 12.08
CA VAL A 157 -11.24 3.32 11.40
C VAL A 157 -10.50 2.69 10.23
N HIS A 158 -10.09 1.44 10.42
CA HIS A 158 -9.46 0.67 9.35
C HIS A 158 -10.55 -0.05 8.56
N LEU A 159 -10.53 0.14 7.26
CA LEU A 159 -11.46 -0.48 6.32
C LEU A 159 -10.68 -1.30 5.31
N ALA A 160 -11.11 -2.53 5.06
CA ALA A 160 -10.58 -3.37 4.00
C ALA A 160 -11.71 -4.09 3.26
N GLU A 161 -11.60 -4.20 1.93
CA GLU A 161 -12.47 -5.04 1.13
C GLU A 161 -11.84 -6.42 1.00
N VAL A 162 -12.52 -7.40 1.57
CA VAL A 162 -12.14 -8.81 1.64
C VAL A 162 -13.09 -9.67 0.80
N ASP A 163 -12.90 -10.98 0.75
CA ASP A 163 -13.71 -11.85 -0.11
C ASP A 163 -15.20 -11.88 0.31
N GLN A 164 -15.50 -11.74 1.60
CA GLN A 164 -16.86 -11.76 2.16
C GLN A 164 -17.52 -10.39 2.26
N GLY A 165 -16.83 -9.31 1.88
CA GLY A 165 -17.38 -7.93 1.94
C GLY A 165 -16.42 -6.94 2.60
N VAL A 166 -16.93 -6.08 3.49
CA VAL A 166 -16.13 -5.07 4.17
C VAL A 166 -15.73 -5.54 5.57
N ASP A 167 -14.44 -5.55 5.84
CA ASP A 167 -13.83 -5.73 7.16
C ASP A 167 -13.56 -4.37 7.80
N VAL A 168 -14.00 -4.19 9.05
CA VAL A 168 -13.89 -2.94 9.80
C VAL A 168 -13.16 -3.18 11.11
N VAL A 169 -12.09 -2.42 11.37
CA VAL A 169 -11.46 -2.38 12.70
C VAL A 169 -11.59 -0.96 13.26
N LEU A 170 -12.21 -0.85 14.41
CA LEU A 170 -12.34 0.39 15.17
C LEU A 170 -11.26 0.41 16.25
N GLN A 171 -10.25 1.25 16.06
CA GLN A 171 -9.12 1.34 16.98
C GLN A 171 -9.26 2.56 17.89
N GLY A 172 -9.48 2.30 19.16
CA GLY A 172 -9.66 3.30 20.19
C GLY A 172 -10.75 2.93 21.19
N GLN A 173 -11.01 3.84 22.13
CA GLN A 173 -11.99 3.60 23.20
C GLN A 173 -13.42 3.85 22.72
N LEU A 174 -14.26 2.87 22.83
CA LEU A 174 -15.70 2.92 22.56
C LEU A 174 -16.48 2.69 23.86
N ARG A 175 -17.78 2.96 23.82
CA ARG A 175 -18.67 2.61 24.93
C ARG A 175 -18.79 1.09 25.04
N GLU A 176 -18.89 0.63 26.26
CA GLU A 176 -19.07 -0.79 26.59
C GLU A 176 -20.49 -1.10 27.10
N GLY A 177 -20.77 -2.37 27.27
CA GLY A 177 -22.03 -2.87 27.82
C GLY A 177 -22.97 -3.49 26.76
N LEU A 178 -24.06 -4.07 27.23
CA LEU A 178 -24.99 -4.84 26.41
C LEU A 178 -25.55 -4.05 25.21
N ALA A 179 -26.04 -2.84 25.46
CA ALA A 179 -26.62 -2.00 24.41
C ALA A 179 -25.60 -1.64 23.31
N ALA A 180 -24.32 -1.45 23.69
CA ALA A 180 -23.24 -1.21 22.73
C ALA A 180 -22.99 -2.46 21.86
N ALA A 181 -22.90 -3.64 22.49
CA ALA A 181 -22.69 -4.92 21.78
C ALA A 181 -23.86 -5.27 20.84
N GLU A 182 -25.10 -5.09 21.29
CA GLU A 182 -26.31 -5.26 20.47
C GLU A 182 -26.32 -4.29 19.28
N GLY A 183 -25.97 -3.03 19.51
CA GLY A 183 -25.87 -2.03 18.45
C GLY A 183 -24.84 -2.40 17.36
N ILE A 184 -23.66 -2.88 17.76
CA ILE A 184 -22.62 -3.36 16.87
C ILE A 184 -23.09 -4.56 16.05
N THR A 185 -23.71 -5.55 16.72
CA THR A 185 -24.23 -6.77 16.07
C THR A 185 -25.34 -6.45 15.07
N ALA A 186 -26.32 -5.61 15.46
CA ALA A 186 -27.42 -5.19 14.61
C ALA A 186 -26.91 -4.41 13.38
N PHE A 187 -25.97 -3.50 13.59
CA PHE A 187 -25.31 -2.75 12.54
C PHE A 187 -24.60 -3.67 11.53
N SER A 188 -23.72 -4.54 12.03
CA SER A 188 -22.89 -5.42 11.20
C SER A 188 -23.76 -6.37 10.35
N ARG A 189 -24.81 -6.93 10.94
CA ARG A 189 -25.79 -7.77 10.23
C ARG A 189 -26.54 -6.97 9.15
N ARG A 190 -27.06 -5.78 9.50
CA ARG A 190 -27.83 -4.94 8.57
C ARG A 190 -27.01 -4.52 7.36
N HIS A 191 -25.73 -4.20 7.57
CA HIS A 191 -24.84 -3.72 6.50
C HIS A 191 -23.97 -4.82 5.89
N LYS A 192 -24.24 -6.10 6.25
CA LYS A 192 -23.55 -7.29 5.72
C LYS A 192 -22.03 -7.15 5.78
N LEU A 193 -21.51 -6.69 6.91
CA LEU A 193 -20.07 -6.65 7.12
C LEU A 193 -19.49 -8.06 7.16
N ALA A 194 -18.32 -8.25 6.56
CA ALA A 194 -17.55 -9.47 6.68
C ALA A 194 -17.07 -9.66 8.13
N ARG A 195 -16.59 -8.58 8.74
CA ARG A 195 -16.18 -8.54 10.15
C ARG A 195 -16.29 -7.12 10.68
N LEU A 196 -16.53 -6.99 11.99
CA LEU A 196 -16.28 -5.78 12.75
C LEU A 196 -15.49 -6.15 14.01
N SER A 197 -14.31 -5.58 14.15
CA SER A 197 -13.41 -5.76 15.31
C SER A 197 -13.21 -4.43 16.04
N ILE A 198 -12.92 -4.52 17.32
CA ILE A 198 -12.51 -3.39 18.17
C ILE A 198 -11.10 -3.67 18.67
N ASP A 199 -10.23 -2.64 18.59
CA ASP A 199 -8.89 -2.64 19.17
C ASP A 199 -8.81 -1.50 20.19
N ASP A 200 -8.83 -1.84 21.46
CA ASP A 200 -8.70 -0.92 22.58
C ASP A 200 -7.25 -0.74 23.06
N GLY A 201 -6.28 -1.28 22.30
CA GLY A 201 -4.84 -1.23 22.58
C GLY A 201 -4.22 -2.59 22.89
N TYR A 202 -5.03 -3.65 22.96
CA TYR A 202 -4.55 -5.04 23.19
C TYR A 202 -4.58 -5.89 21.94
N GLY A 203 -4.91 -5.31 20.81
CA GLY A 203 -5.09 -5.95 19.52
C GLY A 203 -6.58 -6.09 19.15
N PRO A 204 -6.88 -6.29 17.85
CA PRO A 204 -8.25 -6.33 17.36
C PRO A 204 -8.99 -7.59 17.82
N GLU A 205 -10.11 -7.40 18.50
CA GLU A 205 -11.02 -8.47 18.90
C GLU A 205 -12.31 -8.41 18.08
N ALA A 206 -12.68 -9.52 17.41
CA ALA A 206 -13.89 -9.58 16.60
C ALA A 206 -15.15 -9.50 17.48
N ARG A 207 -16.03 -8.53 17.19
CA ARG A 207 -17.36 -8.40 17.79
C ARG A 207 -18.45 -8.96 16.87
N TRP A 208 -18.12 -9.10 15.59
CA TRP A 208 -18.95 -9.69 14.56
C TRP A 208 -18.06 -10.34 13.50
N GLU A 209 -18.24 -11.64 13.27
CA GLU A 209 -17.59 -12.42 12.22
C GLU A 209 -18.45 -13.67 11.97
N PRO A 210 -19.47 -13.58 11.08
CA PRO A 210 -20.38 -14.71 10.87
C PRO A 210 -19.73 -15.86 10.12
N ASP A 211 -18.77 -15.55 9.24
CA ASP A 211 -18.00 -16.52 8.46
C ASP A 211 -16.51 -16.18 8.53
N PRO A 212 -15.62 -17.17 8.39
CA PRO A 212 -14.18 -16.90 8.35
C PRO A 212 -13.81 -15.91 7.26
N VAL A 213 -13.13 -14.82 7.63
CA VAL A 213 -12.73 -13.77 6.69
C VAL A 213 -11.47 -14.19 5.94
N THR A 214 -11.53 -14.10 4.60
CA THR A 214 -10.41 -14.45 3.71
C THR A 214 -10.11 -13.37 2.69
N ILE A 215 -8.91 -13.45 2.13
CA ILE A 215 -8.51 -12.73 0.93
C ILE A 215 -7.94 -13.73 -0.08
N THR A 216 -8.37 -13.65 -1.33
CA THR A 216 -7.85 -14.51 -2.39
C THR A 216 -6.58 -13.93 -2.98
N LEU A 217 -5.45 -14.64 -2.80
CA LEU A 217 -4.13 -14.30 -3.33
C LEU A 217 -3.62 -15.44 -4.23
N GLY A 218 -3.28 -15.14 -5.47
CA GLY A 218 -2.83 -16.16 -6.44
C GLY A 218 -3.82 -17.32 -6.63
N GLY A 219 -5.13 -17.07 -6.46
CA GLY A 219 -6.19 -18.08 -6.51
C GLY A 219 -6.36 -18.90 -5.23
N VAL A 220 -5.67 -18.55 -4.15
CA VAL A 220 -5.73 -19.24 -2.86
C VAL A 220 -6.44 -18.36 -1.83
N ALA A 221 -7.48 -18.89 -1.18
CA ALA A 221 -8.14 -18.21 -0.07
C ALA A 221 -7.27 -18.27 1.20
N VAL A 222 -6.76 -17.14 1.63
CA VAL A 222 -5.89 -16.96 2.80
C VAL A 222 -6.71 -16.32 3.92
N PRO A 223 -6.68 -16.84 5.16
CA PRO A 223 -7.29 -16.17 6.29
C PRO A 223 -6.77 -14.74 6.42
N MET A 224 -7.68 -13.78 6.59
CA MET A 224 -7.31 -12.36 6.70
C MET A 224 -7.27 -11.95 8.18
N PRO A 225 -6.09 -11.67 8.77
CA PRO A 225 -6.01 -11.09 10.11
C PRO A 225 -6.73 -9.74 10.16
N ALA A 226 -7.38 -9.42 11.26
CA ALA A 226 -8.03 -8.12 11.42
C ALA A 226 -6.99 -6.99 11.33
N GLY A 227 -7.24 -6.00 10.47
CA GLY A 227 -6.29 -4.94 10.19
C GLY A 227 -5.05 -5.35 9.39
N GLY A 228 -5.01 -6.57 8.86
CA GLY A 228 -3.89 -7.10 8.07
C GLY A 228 -3.58 -6.26 6.82
N PHE A 229 -2.35 -6.35 6.35
CA PHE A 229 -1.90 -5.60 5.18
C PHE A 229 -2.42 -6.20 3.87
N LEU A 230 -2.90 -5.35 2.97
CA LEU A 230 -3.23 -5.67 1.56
C LEU A 230 -2.60 -4.63 0.65
N GLN A 231 -2.30 -4.98 -0.60
CA GLN A 231 -1.99 -4.01 -1.64
C GLN A 231 -3.19 -3.06 -1.85
N ALA A 232 -2.93 -1.79 -2.15
CA ALA A 232 -3.94 -0.74 -2.10
C ALA A 232 -5.11 -0.95 -3.07
N THR A 233 -4.84 -1.55 -4.23
CA THR A 233 -5.84 -1.88 -5.26
C THR A 233 -5.62 -3.30 -5.78
N ARG A 234 -6.68 -3.94 -6.33
CA ARG A 234 -6.56 -5.27 -6.97
C ARG A 234 -5.74 -5.20 -8.25
N GLU A 235 -5.91 -4.12 -9.02
CA GLU A 235 -5.17 -3.88 -10.27
C GLU A 235 -3.69 -3.65 -10.00
N GLY A 236 -3.36 -2.88 -8.95
CA GLY A 236 -1.98 -2.68 -8.51
C GLY A 236 -1.32 -3.98 -8.07
N GLU A 237 -2.03 -4.79 -7.26
CA GLU A 237 -1.55 -6.12 -6.85
C GLU A 237 -1.30 -7.03 -8.06
N ALA A 238 -2.25 -7.11 -8.98
CA ALA A 238 -2.09 -7.92 -10.20
C ALA A 238 -0.87 -7.48 -11.02
N SER A 239 -0.68 -6.16 -11.19
CA SER A 239 0.45 -5.58 -11.93
C SER A 239 1.79 -5.86 -11.24
N LEU A 240 1.85 -5.77 -9.90
CA LEU A 240 3.05 -6.12 -9.12
C LEU A 240 3.38 -7.60 -9.29
N VAL A 241 2.38 -8.49 -9.15
CA VAL A 241 2.54 -9.94 -9.30
C VAL A 241 3.00 -10.30 -10.70
N GLU A 242 2.39 -9.73 -11.75
CA GLU A 242 2.77 -9.97 -13.15
C GLU A 242 4.21 -9.52 -13.40
N THR A 243 4.58 -8.33 -12.94
CA THR A 243 5.94 -7.80 -13.08
C THR A 243 6.97 -8.68 -12.37
N VAL A 244 6.70 -9.08 -11.13
CA VAL A 244 7.56 -9.99 -10.36
C VAL A 244 7.71 -11.32 -11.08
N ARG A 245 6.62 -11.90 -11.58
CA ARG A 245 6.67 -13.18 -12.36
C ARG A 245 7.51 -13.04 -13.63
N ALA A 246 7.40 -11.91 -14.33
CA ALA A 246 8.21 -11.66 -15.54
C ALA A 246 9.72 -11.60 -15.23
N ILE A 247 10.10 -11.06 -14.05
CA ILE A 247 11.50 -10.99 -13.61
C ILE A 247 12.03 -12.37 -13.23
N ILE A 248 11.33 -13.07 -12.33
CA ILE A 248 11.84 -14.32 -11.76
C ILE A 248 11.69 -15.51 -12.70
N GLY A 249 10.78 -15.44 -13.67
CA GLY A 249 10.48 -16.53 -14.60
C GLY A 249 9.86 -17.75 -13.89
N GLU A 250 10.39 -18.95 -14.18
CA GLU A 250 9.91 -20.23 -13.65
C GLU A 250 10.97 -20.91 -12.78
N PRO A 251 11.27 -20.38 -11.57
CA PRO A 251 12.27 -20.95 -10.70
C PRO A 251 11.76 -22.27 -10.10
N ARG A 252 12.66 -23.23 -9.88
CA ARG A 252 12.35 -24.43 -9.09
C ARG A 252 12.31 -24.13 -7.61
N THR A 253 13.20 -23.24 -7.16
CA THR A 253 13.32 -22.78 -5.76
C THR A 253 13.29 -21.27 -5.70
N LEU A 254 12.46 -20.72 -4.82
CA LEU A 254 12.24 -19.30 -4.67
C LEU A 254 12.29 -18.90 -3.21
N ALA A 255 12.93 -17.78 -2.87
CA ALA A 255 12.73 -17.12 -1.59
C ALA A 255 11.82 -15.88 -1.78
N ASP A 256 10.75 -15.80 -0.98
CA ASP A 256 9.88 -14.63 -0.84
C ASP A 256 10.17 -14.01 0.53
N LEU A 257 10.86 -12.87 0.54
CA LEU A 257 11.36 -12.21 1.75
C LEU A 257 10.48 -11.00 2.06
N PHE A 258 10.03 -10.90 3.30
CA PHE A 258 8.94 -10.04 3.76
C PHE A 258 7.60 -10.45 3.13
N ALA A 259 7.30 -11.75 3.17
CA ALA A 259 6.24 -12.37 2.37
C ALA A 259 4.81 -11.93 2.73
N GLY A 260 4.58 -11.36 3.90
CA GLY A 260 3.26 -10.97 4.37
C GLY A 260 2.26 -12.12 4.33
N LEU A 261 1.10 -11.90 3.75
CA LEU A 261 0.07 -12.90 3.51
C LEU A 261 0.37 -13.83 2.32
N GLY A 262 1.50 -13.60 1.61
CA GLY A 262 1.91 -14.43 0.49
C GLY A 262 1.44 -13.93 -0.88
N THR A 263 1.28 -12.64 -1.07
CA THR A 263 0.88 -12.04 -2.36
C THR A 263 1.68 -12.59 -3.53
N PHE A 264 3.01 -12.67 -3.37
CA PHE A 264 3.88 -13.20 -4.42
C PHE A 264 4.07 -14.71 -4.32
N ALA A 265 4.32 -15.23 -3.10
CA ALA A 265 4.54 -16.67 -2.88
C ALA A 265 3.41 -17.54 -3.45
N LEU A 266 2.15 -17.17 -3.21
CA LEU A 266 0.98 -17.94 -3.66
C LEU A 266 0.66 -17.75 -5.14
N ALA A 267 1.12 -16.66 -5.74
CA ALA A 267 0.96 -16.41 -7.18
C ALA A 267 1.91 -17.23 -8.07
N MET A 268 2.90 -17.91 -7.47
CA MET A 268 3.84 -18.76 -8.23
C MET A 268 3.18 -20.06 -8.71
N LYS A 269 3.83 -20.74 -9.67
CA LYS A 269 3.38 -22.07 -10.13
C LYS A 269 3.35 -23.06 -8.96
N PRO A 270 2.38 -24.01 -8.91
CA PRO A 270 2.29 -24.99 -7.84
C PRO A 270 3.56 -25.83 -7.64
N ALA A 271 4.32 -26.08 -8.70
CA ALA A 271 5.56 -26.87 -8.67
C ALA A 271 6.76 -26.11 -8.07
N THR A 272 6.70 -24.78 -7.94
CA THR A 272 7.78 -23.99 -7.35
C THR A 272 7.84 -24.25 -5.83
N ARG A 273 9.03 -24.60 -5.34
CA ARG A 273 9.30 -24.71 -3.91
C ARG A 273 9.63 -23.33 -3.36
N VAL A 274 8.74 -22.81 -2.50
CA VAL A 274 8.85 -21.47 -1.96
C VAL A 274 9.29 -21.52 -0.51
N TYR A 275 10.34 -20.76 -0.18
CA TYR A 275 10.70 -20.37 1.17
C TYR A 275 10.15 -18.96 1.39
N ALA A 276 9.26 -18.79 2.35
CA ALA A 276 8.64 -17.51 2.69
C ALA A 276 9.08 -17.07 4.09
N ALA A 277 9.78 -15.95 4.20
CA ALA A 277 10.20 -15.37 5.47
C ALA A 277 9.35 -14.14 5.81
N GLU A 278 8.77 -14.12 7.02
CA GLU A 278 7.91 -13.03 7.48
C GLU A 278 8.10 -12.81 9.00
N GLY A 279 8.20 -11.54 9.42
CA GLY A 279 8.32 -11.16 10.82
C GLY A 279 6.98 -11.08 11.56
N GLY A 280 5.89 -10.80 10.84
CA GLY A 280 4.54 -10.72 11.38
C GLY A 280 3.93 -12.11 11.59
N ARG A 281 3.81 -12.55 12.85
CA ARG A 281 3.35 -13.90 13.18
C ARG A 281 1.98 -14.22 12.59
N GLU A 282 1.03 -13.31 12.67
CA GLU A 282 -0.34 -13.54 12.19
C GLU A 282 -0.38 -13.67 10.66
N ALA A 283 0.35 -12.81 9.94
CA ALA A 283 0.46 -12.88 8.49
C ALA A 283 1.09 -14.20 8.05
N LEU A 284 2.16 -14.64 8.71
CA LEU A 284 2.82 -15.90 8.42
C LEU A 284 1.92 -17.12 8.67
N LEU A 285 1.17 -17.13 9.79
CA LEU A 285 0.22 -18.21 10.09
C LEU A 285 -0.90 -18.27 9.07
N ALA A 286 -1.40 -17.10 8.63
CA ALA A 286 -2.41 -17.00 7.58
C ALA A 286 -1.89 -17.55 6.24
N LEU A 287 -0.68 -17.14 5.83
CA LEU A 287 0.00 -17.67 4.64
C LEU A 287 0.14 -19.20 4.72
N LYS A 288 0.64 -19.72 5.85
CA LYS A 288 0.81 -21.16 6.06
C LYS A 288 -0.52 -21.92 5.97
N ALA A 289 -1.58 -21.36 6.55
CA ALA A 289 -2.91 -21.96 6.49
C ALA A 289 -3.47 -21.99 5.05
N GLY A 290 -3.34 -20.87 4.30
CA GLY A 290 -3.75 -20.78 2.90
C GLY A 290 -2.98 -21.76 2.01
N ALA A 291 -1.65 -21.76 2.11
CA ALA A 291 -0.78 -22.66 1.36
C ALA A 291 -1.07 -24.14 1.65
N GLY A 292 -1.33 -24.50 2.93
CA GLY A 292 -1.63 -25.85 3.36
C GLY A 292 -2.94 -26.37 2.77
N ARG A 293 -3.99 -25.54 2.67
CA ARG A 293 -5.29 -25.92 2.08
C ARG A 293 -5.17 -26.40 0.63
N VAL A 294 -4.23 -25.84 -0.13
CA VAL A 294 -3.99 -26.17 -1.55
C VAL A 294 -2.70 -26.96 -1.76
N GLN A 295 -2.12 -27.48 -0.69
CA GLN A 295 -0.91 -28.32 -0.70
C GLN A 295 0.27 -27.68 -1.48
N ARG A 296 0.47 -26.35 -1.35
CA ARG A 296 1.61 -25.66 -1.93
C ARG A 296 2.90 -26.13 -1.30
N GLN A 297 3.94 -26.30 -2.10
CA GLN A 297 5.31 -26.57 -1.62
C GLN A 297 5.92 -25.29 -1.02
N LEU A 298 5.41 -24.89 0.15
CA LEU A 298 5.79 -23.65 0.82
C LEU A 298 6.29 -23.94 2.24
N PHE A 299 7.49 -23.46 2.54
CA PHE A 299 8.05 -23.43 3.88
C PHE A 299 7.97 -22.00 4.42
N ALA A 300 7.19 -21.81 5.49
CA ALA A 300 6.97 -20.53 6.14
C ALA A 300 7.88 -20.41 7.36
N ASP A 301 8.81 -19.43 7.34
CA ASP A 301 9.76 -19.13 8.42
C ASP A 301 9.39 -17.84 9.14
N HIS A 302 9.15 -17.93 10.46
CA HIS A 302 8.96 -16.75 11.31
C HIS A 302 10.32 -16.09 11.59
N ARG A 303 10.65 -15.09 10.78
CA ARG A 303 11.99 -14.51 10.78
C ARG A 303 11.93 -12.99 10.61
N ASP A 304 12.42 -12.28 11.59
CA ASP A 304 12.68 -10.85 11.50
C ASP A 304 13.93 -10.62 10.65
N LEU A 305 13.73 -10.23 9.39
CA LEU A 305 14.82 -10.06 8.41
C LEU A 305 15.67 -8.80 8.66
N PHE A 306 15.23 -7.89 9.52
CA PHE A 306 16.06 -6.77 9.97
C PHE A 306 17.11 -7.22 10.99
N ARG A 307 16.75 -8.17 11.85
CA ARG A 307 17.64 -8.69 12.90
C ARG A 307 18.41 -9.95 12.49
N ARG A 308 17.78 -10.77 11.65
CA ARG A 308 18.32 -12.06 11.20
C ARG A 308 18.13 -12.22 9.69
N PRO A 309 18.80 -11.39 8.85
CA PRO A 309 18.74 -11.56 7.40
C PRO A 309 19.25 -12.96 7.01
N LEU A 310 18.83 -13.47 5.85
CA LEU A 310 19.39 -14.67 5.29
C LEU A 310 20.86 -14.40 4.89
N THR A 311 21.75 -15.29 5.27
CA THR A 311 23.16 -15.23 4.84
C THR A 311 23.31 -15.53 3.36
N ALA A 312 24.44 -15.17 2.75
CA ALA A 312 24.71 -15.48 1.35
C ALA A 312 24.67 -17.00 1.07
N GLU A 313 25.10 -17.84 2.03
CA GLU A 313 25.03 -19.29 1.92
C GLU A 313 23.57 -19.79 1.91
N GLU A 314 22.72 -19.27 2.80
CA GLU A 314 21.28 -19.58 2.81
C GLU A 314 20.61 -19.16 1.50
N LEU A 315 20.96 -17.97 0.98
CA LEU A 315 20.42 -17.42 -0.26
C LEU A 315 20.81 -18.24 -1.51
N ASN A 316 22.03 -18.77 -1.54
CA ASN A 316 22.55 -19.55 -2.68
C ASN A 316 21.79 -20.85 -2.96
N ARG A 317 20.81 -21.22 -2.15
CA ARG A 317 19.92 -22.37 -2.36
C ARG A 317 18.75 -22.06 -3.27
N PHE A 318 18.54 -20.79 -3.65
CA PHE A 318 17.40 -20.35 -4.44
C PHE A 318 17.81 -19.96 -5.87
N ASP A 319 16.93 -20.24 -6.82
CA ASP A 319 17.09 -19.85 -8.23
C ASP A 319 16.71 -18.38 -8.45
N ALA A 320 15.82 -17.84 -7.61
CA ALA A 320 15.38 -16.44 -7.63
C ALA A 320 14.94 -15.96 -6.23
N ILE A 321 14.91 -14.65 -6.07
CA ILE A 321 14.47 -13.99 -4.81
C ILE A 321 13.48 -12.89 -5.13
N ILE A 322 12.43 -12.82 -4.32
CA ILE A 322 11.52 -11.68 -4.22
C ILE A 322 11.82 -10.96 -2.91
N LEU A 323 11.84 -9.63 -2.96
CA LEU A 323 12.10 -8.76 -1.83
C LEU A 323 11.02 -7.68 -1.81
N ASP A 324 10.15 -7.66 -0.79
CA ASP A 324 9.08 -6.65 -0.62
C ASP A 324 9.11 -6.05 0.79
N PRO A 325 10.16 -5.30 1.14
CA PRO A 325 10.34 -4.77 2.48
C PRO A 325 9.40 -3.60 2.78
N PRO A 326 9.21 -3.27 4.07
CA PRO A 326 8.59 -2.01 4.48
C PRO A 326 9.34 -0.77 3.96
N ARG A 327 8.76 0.42 4.18
CA ARG A 327 9.31 1.72 3.70
C ARG A 327 10.77 2.00 4.05
N ALA A 328 11.29 1.36 5.08
CA ALA A 328 12.70 1.48 5.48
C ALA A 328 13.67 0.86 4.46
N GLY A 329 13.19 -0.05 3.62
CA GLY A 329 14.00 -0.88 2.73
C GLY A 329 14.51 -2.12 3.43
N ALA A 330 15.47 -2.82 2.80
CA ALA A 330 16.01 -4.10 3.27
C ALA A 330 17.54 -4.07 3.36
N HIS A 331 18.11 -3.02 3.96
CA HIS A 331 19.56 -2.79 3.97
C HIS A 331 20.36 -4.03 4.42
N GLU A 332 20.00 -4.63 5.56
CA GLU A 332 20.71 -5.78 6.14
C GLU A 332 20.63 -7.00 5.20
N GLN A 333 19.49 -7.20 4.57
CA GLN A 333 19.31 -8.30 3.62
C GLN A 333 20.05 -8.04 2.30
N THR A 334 20.11 -6.79 1.83
CA THR A 334 20.81 -6.44 0.59
C THR A 334 22.34 -6.57 0.71
N VAL A 335 22.91 -6.40 1.90
CA VAL A 335 24.33 -6.68 2.18
C VAL A 335 24.65 -8.15 1.89
N ASN A 336 23.83 -9.08 2.35
CA ASN A 336 24.02 -10.52 2.09
C ASN A 336 23.71 -10.89 0.64
N LEU A 337 22.66 -10.27 0.04
CA LEU A 337 22.33 -10.44 -1.38
C LEU A 337 23.48 -10.00 -2.29
N ALA A 338 24.15 -8.90 -1.97
CA ALA A 338 25.28 -8.39 -2.75
C ALA A 338 26.43 -9.42 -2.89
N THR A 339 26.55 -10.35 -1.96
CA THR A 339 27.61 -11.39 -1.95
C THR A 339 27.14 -12.78 -2.36
N CYS A 340 25.81 -13.01 -2.53
CA CYS A 340 25.27 -14.30 -2.95
C CYS A 340 25.40 -14.51 -4.47
N LYS A 341 25.08 -15.72 -4.94
CA LYS A 341 25.18 -16.13 -6.36
C LYS A 341 23.82 -16.23 -7.07
N VAL A 342 22.75 -15.78 -6.43
CA VAL A 342 21.39 -15.87 -6.98
C VAL A 342 21.28 -15.01 -8.24
N PRO A 343 20.85 -15.58 -9.40
CA PRO A 343 20.93 -14.86 -10.66
C PRO A 343 19.86 -13.80 -10.85
N ARG A 344 18.72 -13.85 -10.14
CA ARG A 344 17.58 -12.96 -10.34
C ARG A 344 16.97 -12.50 -9.01
N VAL A 345 16.76 -11.19 -8.90
CA VAL A 345 16.06 -10.58 -7.77
C VAL A 345 14.99 -9.63 -8.30
N ALA A 346 13.74 -9.85 -7.87
CA ALA A 346 12.64 -8.90 -8.03
C ALA A 346 12.50 -8.10 -6.74
N TYR A 347 12.76 -6.80 -6.80
CA TYR A 347 12.70 -5.92 -5.63
C TYR A 347 11.49 -5.00 -5.73
N VAL A 348 10.47 -5.25 -4.95
CA VAL A 348 9.27 -4.40 -4.78
C VAL A 348 9.53 -3.35 -3.72
N SER A 349 9.11 -2.11 -3.92
CA SER A 349 9.31 -1.05 -2.93
C SER A 349 8.25 0.05 -3.04
N CYS A 350 7.81 0.56 -1.89
CA CYS A 350 6.94 1.73 -1.78
C CYS A 350 7.71 3.04 -1.48
N ASN A 351 9.04 3.02 -1.56
CA ASN A 351 9.89 4.19 -1.26
C ASN A 351 11.10 4.26 -2.21
N PRO A 352 11.09 5.16 -3.21
CA PRO A 352 12.19 5.29 -4.17
C PRO A 352 13.56 5.56 -3.53
N SER A 353 13.60 6.24 -2.38
CA SER A 353 14.87 6.59 -1.73
C SER A 353 15.54 5.39 -1.06
N SER A 354 14.77 4.57 -0.32
CA SER A 354 15.30 3.33 0.27
C SER A 354 15.62 2.31 -0.80
N PHE A 355 14.78 2.19 -1.84
CA PHE A 355 15.05 1.35 -3.01
C PHE A 355 16.38 1.71 -3.67
N ALA A 356 16.62 2.99 -3.96
CA ALA A 356 17.83 3.44 -4.65
C ALA A 356 19.10 3.16 -3.82
N ARG A 357 19.06 3.34 -2.49
CA ARG A 357 20.15 2.98 -1.58
C ARG A 357 20.44 1.48 -1.63
N ASP A 358 19.41 0.65 -1.55
CA ASP A 358 19.54 -0.81 -1.55
C ASP A 358 19.94 -1.33 -2.95
N ALA A 359 19.44 -0.70 -4.03
CA ALA A 359 19.85 -0.96 -5.41
C ALA A 359 21.35 -0.69 -5.62
N LYS A 360 21.87 0.42 -5.09
CA LYS A 360 23.30 0.72 -5.13
C LYS A 360 24.12 -0.41 -4.49
N LYS A 361 23.68 -0.91 -3.34
CA LYS A 361 24.36 -2.02 -2.65
C LYS A 361 24.37 -3.30 -3.47
N LEU A 362 23.25 -3.62 -4.12
CA LEU A 362 23.17 -4.78 -5.02
C LEU A 362 24.10 -4.60 -6.24
N CYS A 363 24.14 -3.41 -6.85
CA CYS A 363 25.00 -3.13 -7.98
C CYS A 363 26.49 -3.18 -7.62
N GLU A 364 26.89 -2.67 -6.45
CA GLU A 364 28.23 -2.81 -5.93
C GLU A 364 28.63 -4.27 -5.72
N GLY A 365 27.65 -5.14 -5.42
CA GLY A 365 27.81 -6.57 -5.30
C GLY A 365 27.84 -7.32 -6.64
N GLY A 366 27.71 -6.65 -7.78
CA GLY A 366 27.77 -7.23 -9.14
C GLY A 366 26.43 -7.54 -9.78
N TYR A 367 25.28 -7.14 -9.18
CA TYR A 367 24.01 -7.14 -9.87
C TYR A 367 23.92 -5.95 -10.85
N ARG A 368 23.14 -6.15 -11.93
CA ARG A 368 22.70 -5.07 -12.80
C ARG A 368 21.25 -4.76 -12.55
N LEU A 369 20.91 -3.49 -12.36
CA LEU A 369 19.53 -3.02 -12.39
C LEU A 369 19.11 -2.84 -13.85
N GLU A 370 18.39 -3.80 -14.39
CA GLU A 370 18.03 -3.84 -15.81
C GLU A 370 16.97 -2.78 -16.14
N TRP A 371 15.95 -2.68 -15.32
CA TRP A 371 14.85 -1.72 -15.45
C TRP A 371 14.03 -1.62 -14.18
N VAL A 372 13.19 -0.58 -14.10
CA VAL A 372 12.22 -0.37 -13.02
C VAL A 372 10.82 -0.18 -13.60
N GLN A 373 9.83 -0.89 -13.04
CA GLN A 373 8.41 -0.74 -13.35
C GLN A 373 7.72 0.07 -12.27
N PRO A 374 7.27 1.32 -12.52
CA PRO A 374 6.42 2.06 -11.58
C PRO A 374 4.99 1.54 -11.59
N VAL A 375 4.35 1.47 -10.40
CA VAL A 375 2.95 1.09 -10.23
C VAL A 375 2.23 2.15 -9.41
N GLY A 376 1.31 2.88 -10.03
CA GLY A 376 0.54 3.96 -9.41
C GLY A 376 -0.72 3.46 -8.69
N GLN A 377 -0.58 2.52 -7.74
CA GLN A 377 -1.73 1.98 -6.98
C GLN A 377 -2.32 2.97 -5.96
N PHE A 378 -1.58 4.02 -5.62
CA PHE A 378 -2.07 5.11 -4.76
C PHE A 378 -2.45 6.34 -5.61
N ARG A 379 -3.45 6.18 -6.47
CA ARG A 379 -3.85 7.22 -7.42
C ARG A 379 -3.98 8.60 -6.77
N TRP A 380 -3.41 9.61 -7.43
CA TRP A 380 -3.35 11.02 -7.00
C TRP A 380 -2.64 11.29 -5.68
N SER A 381 -1.90 10.32 -5.19
CA SER A 381 -1.02 10.49 -4.03
C SER A 381 0.44 10.69 -4.47
N THR A 382 1.25 11.23 -3.57
CA THR A 382 2.70 11.33 -3.75
C THR A 382 3.45 10.01 -3.44
N HIS A 383 2.73 8.96 -3.06
CA HIS A 383 3.31 7.63 -2.86
C HIS A 383 3.62 6.96 -4.20
N VAL A 384 4.79 6.33 -4.28
CA VAL A 384 5.26 5.61 -5.46
C VAL A 384 5.50 4.16 -5.08
N GLU A 385 4.91 3.25 -5.83
CA GLU A 385 5.23 1.83 -5.79
C GLU A 385 6.05 1.47 -7.02
N LEU A 386 6.99 0.58 -6.88
CA LEU A 386 7.87 0.17 -7.98
C LEU A 386 8.35 -1.26 -7.84
N VAL A 387 8.77 -1.85 -8.96
CA VAL A 387 9.47 -3.14 -8.99
C VAL A 387 10.76 -2.98 -9.77
N GLY A 388 11.90 -3.27 -9.16
CA GLY A 388 13.21 -3.30 -9.81
C GLY A 388 13.59 -4.71 -10.24
N CYS A 389 14.10 -4.84 -11.47
CA CYS A 389 14.63 -6.08 -12.04
C CYS A 389 16.15 -6.12 -11.87
N PHE A 390 16.65 -7.05 -11.08
CA PHE A 390 18.08 -7.26 -10.92
C PHE A 390 18.51 -8.62 -11.47
N THR A 391 19.59 -8.62 -12.24
CA THR A 391 20.23 -9.83 -12.78
C THR A 391 21.74 -9.84 -12.50
N ARG A 392 22.28 -11.06 -12.45
CA ARG A 392 23.73 -11.26 -12.25
C ARG A 392 24.26 -12.24 -13.29
#